data_8d267799f89f58ed28340e879c3e9c4a
#
_entry.id   8d267799f89f58ed28340e879c3e9c4a
#
_cell.length_a   1.000
_cell.length_b   1.000
_cell.length_c   1.000
_cell.angle_alpha   90.00
_cell.angle_beta   90.00
_cell.angle_gamma   90.00
#
_symmetry.space_group_name_H-M   'P 1'
#
loop_
_entity.id
_entity.type
_entity.pdbx_description
1 polymer ?
#
loop_
_entity_poly.entity_id
_entity_poly.type
_entity_poly.pdbx_seq_one_letter_code
_entity_poly.pdbx_strand_id
1 'polypeptide(L)'
;MTDINQITAALEGKDYKQAAQLIKQLQKESPENPWVQYYMARYYELTNNLEKAQTTYKQILRDITNAKIVSQTRQAIQRIETTQQKLRQQAIETAKNDPSNLEPGLLILEPVSPENKPAAIQNISRIFKIDAYTTRMQIQSRGWRLYKTGPIAELRIYGQELLNAGIPVFWATLSDIQKIQIFRVQHFQSLSSPAVVCKDKLDRLGAIEFSWSEVTQRVEGLLPMFIEVMDYSPNRRKEQFRHREIRQDYAQICDLHIPSRNCILRICDQSYEFQQGVDFTKASADLPTSPNPKNKISRVKNSQQIPQSTTRINWNHLLEIFDRQLDVTVWSEFTPFAETVLDYTNMLSKIESHIEVERKSETPWDSAFQLYSGLAFLRNQENRE
;
A
#
# COMPACT_ATOMS: atom_id res chain seq x y z
N MET A 1 47.09 26.91 -15.18
CA MET A 1 46.13 25.99 -15.85
C MET A 1 46.07 24.69 -15.05
N THR A 2 44.98 24.40 -14.44
CA THR A 2 44.82 23.16 -13.67
C THR A 2 44.84 21.97 -14.63
N ASP A 3 45.83 21.08 -14.47
CA ASP A 3 45.95 19.91 -15.36
C ASP A 3 44.97 18.82 -14.92
N ILE A 4 44.14 18.37 -15.87
CA ILE A 4 43.19 17.25 -15.70
C ILE A 4 43.92 15.99 -15.18
N ASN A 5 45.17 15.77 -15.57
CA ASN A 5 45.97 14.65 -15.10
C ASN A 5 46.26 14.72 -13.59
N GLN A 6 46.42 15.93 -13.03
CA GLN A 6 46.62 16.11 -11.59
C GLN A 6 45.34 15.75 -10.80
N ILE A 7 44.18 16.10 -11.32
CA ILE A 7 42.87 15.69 -10.70
C ILE A 7 42.72 14.17 -10.71
N THR A 8 43.06 13.54 -11.83
CA THR A 8 43.00 12.08 -11.95
C THR A 8 43.92 11.41 -10.97
N ALA A 9 45.21 11.87 -10.91
CA ALA A 9 46.21 11.33 -9.99
C ALA A 9 45.79 11.50 -8.50
N ALA A 10 45.24 12.66 -8.13
CA ALA A 10 44.75 12.89 -6.77
C ALA A 10 43.57 11.98 -6.41
N LEU A 11 42.61 11.73 -7.34
CA LEU A 11 41.52 10.83 -7.14
C LEU A 11 41.95 9.36 -7.04
N GLU A 12 42.90 8.92 -7.87
CA GLU A 12 43.47 7.57 -7.83
C GLU A 12 44.32 7.35 -6.57
N GLY A 13 45.06 8.40 -6.14
CA GLY A 13 45.85 8.42 -4.89
C GLY A 13 45.00 8.54 -3.64
N LYS A 14 43.67 8.66 -3.75
CA LYS A 14 42.70 8.86 -2.64
C LYS A 14 42.91 10.14 -1.84
N ASP A 15 43.64 11.11 -2.39
CA ASP A 15 43.76 12.46 -1.79
C ASP A 15 42.55 13.31 -2.19
N TYR A 16 41.43 13.04 -1.52
CA TYR A 16 40.15 13.71 -1.80
C TYR A 16 40.15 15.20 -1.46
N LYS A 17 41.03 15.64 -0.54
CA LYS A 17 41.17 17.08 -0.22
C LYS A 17 41.81 17.83 -1.37
N GLN A 18 42.92 17.31 -1.88
CA GLN A 18 43.62 17.89 -3.02
C GLN A 18 42.74 17.82 -4.28
N ALA A 19 42.09 16.68 -4.53
CA ALA A 19 41.16 16.54 -5.65
C ALA A 19 40.04 17.58 -5.64
N ALA A 20 39.40 17.81 -4.47
CA ALA A 20 38.36 18.82 -4.33
C ALA A 20 38.83 20.23 -4.60
N GLN A 21 40.09 20.59 -4.16
CA GLN A 21 40.68 21.89 -4.43
C GLN A 21 40.96 22.09 -5.93
N LEU A 22 41.56 21.09 -6.58
CA LEU A 22 41.85 21.12 -8.01
C LEU A 22 40.58 21.22 -8.87
N ILE A 23 39.52 20.47 -8.51
CA ILE A 23 38.24 20.54 -9.20
C ILE A 23 37.62 21.94 -9.08
N LYS A 24 37.61 22.54 -7.87
CA LYS A 24 37.14 23.91 -7.64
C LYS A 24 37.95 24.94 -8.41
N GLN A 25 39.27 24.75 -8.52
CA GLN A 25 40.15 25.62 -9.27
C GLN A 25 39.84 25.51 -10.77
N LEU A 26 39.71 24.28 -11.30
CA LEU A 26 39.33 24.06 -12.70
C LEU A 26 37.96 24.66 -13.03
N GLN A 27 36.99 24.57 -12.10
CA GLN A 27 35.68 25.20 -12.24
C GLN A 27 35.76 26.73 -12.35
N LYS A 28 36.69 27.37 -11.61
CA LYS A 28 36.90 28.83 -11.70
C LYS A 28 37.63 29.23 -12.99
N GLU A 29 38.60 28.44 -13.42
CA GLU A 29 39.38 28.70 -14.63
C GLU A 29 38.62 28.45 -15.91
N SER A 30 37.76 27.45 -15.91
CA SER A 30 37.02 26.98 -17.10
C SER A 30 35.63 26.42 -16.73
N PRO A 31 34.68 27.29 -16.36
CA PRO A 31 33.37 26.86 -15.88
C PRO A 31 32.54 26.05 -16.94
N GLU A 32 32.78 26.32 -18.20
CA GLU A 32 32.11 25.63 -19.33
C GLU A 32 32.79 24.31 -19.73
N ASN A 33 33.87 23.94 -19.05
CA ASN A 33 34.59 22.71 -19.39
C ASN A 33 33.78 21.48 -18.93
N PRO A 34 33.35 20.61 -19.86
CA PRO A 34 32.53 19.42 -19.52
C PRO A 34 33.21 18.44 -18.56
N TRP A 35 34.54 18.42 -18.52
CA TRP A 35 35.30 17.57 -17.61
C TRP A 35 35.15 17.98 -16.15
N VAL A 36 34.85 19.25 -15.86
CA VAL A 36 34.61 19.72 -14.49
C VAL A 36 33.48 18.95 -13.84
N GLN A 37 32.35 18.87 -14.52
CA GLN A 37 31.18 18.12 -14.04
C GLN A 37 31.49 16.63 -13.89
N TYR A 38 32.23 16.04 -14.84
CA TYR A 38 32.60 14.63 -14.77
C TYR A 38 33.50 14.32 -13.56
N TYR A 39 34.54 15.14 -13.31
CA TYR A 39 35.41 14.93 -12.15
C TYR A 39 34.74 15.24 -10.81
N MET A 40 33.80 16.19 -10.78
CA MET A 40 32.97 16.41 -9.61
C MET A 40 32.09 15.17 -9.30
N ALA A 41 31.47 14.61 -10.32
CA ALA A 41 30.69 13.38 -10.16
C ALA A 41 31.57 12.19 -9.72
N ARG A 42 32.79 12.10 -10.28
CA ARG A 42 33.78 11.07 -9.91
C ARG A 42 34.26 11.23 -8.46
N TYR A 43 34.46 12.46 -8.01
CA TYR A 43 34.77 12.76 -6.61
C TYR A 43 33.63 12.30 -5.68
N TYR A 44 32.38 12.61 -6.02
CA TYR A 44 31.22 12.12 -5.24
C TYR A 44 31.15 10.59 -5.20
N GLU A 45 31.42 9.92 -6.33
CA GLU A 45 31.44 8.46 -6.42
C GLU A 45 32.49 7.86 -5.47
N LEU A 46 33.71 8.40 -5.47
CA LEU A 46 34.83 7.92 -4.65
C LEU A 46 34.71 8.28 -3.17
N THR A 47 33.99 9.35 -2.83
CA THR A 47 33.67 9.73 -1.44
C THR A 47 32.37 9.08 -0.93
N ASN A 48 31.86 8.05 -1.61
CA ASN A 48 30.66 7.29 -1.26
C ASN A 48 29.36 8.11 -1.24
N ASN A 49 29.34 9.27 -1.90
CA ASN A 49 28.12 10.06 -2.09
C ASN A 49 27.45 9.68 -3.40
N LEU A 50 26.95 8.43 -3.46
CA LEU A 50 26.50 7.80 -4.71
C LEU A 50 25.29 8.51 -5.32
N GLU A 51 24.41 9.10 -4.51
CA GLU A 51 23.23 9.82 -5.02
C GLU A 51 23.61 11.09 -5.77
N LYS A 52 24.50 11.91 -5.17
CA LYS A 52 25.00 13.12 -5.84
C LYS A 52 25.80 12.77 -7.09
N ALA A 53 26.64 11.73 -7.02
CA ALA A 53 27.37 11.23 -8.18
C ALA A 53 26.43 10.87 -9.32
N GLN A 54 25.39 10.07 -9.03
CA GLN A 54 24.42 9.61 -10.03
C GLN A 54 23.62 10.77 -10.64
N THR A 55 23.20 11.74 -9.81
CA THR A 55 22.48 12.92 -10.27
C THR A 55 23.35 13.75 -11.22
N THR A 56 24.60 14.00 -10.85
CA THR A 56 25.55 14.75 -11.67
C THR A 56 25.87 14.01 -12.97
N TYR A 57 26.08 12.70 -12.93
CA TYR A 57 26.29 11.90 -14.15
C TYR A 57 25.07 11.91 -15.09
N LYS A 58 23.84 11.84 -14.56
CA LYS A 58 22.62 11.97 -15.37
C LYS A 58 22.50 13.35 -16.02
N GLN A 59 22.90 14.41 -15.33
CA GLN A 59 22.92 15.74 -15.87
C GLN A 59 23.94 15.85 -17.04
N ILE A 60 25.13 15.28 -16.87
CA ILE A 60 26.15 15.19 -17.94
C ILE A 60 25.58 14.54 -19.20
N LEU A 61 24.84 13.43 -19.05
CA LEU A 61 24.23 12.75 -20.21
C LEU A 61 23.15 13.57 -20.94
N ARG A 62 22.53 14.55 -20.25
CA ARG A 62 21.55 15.45 -20.86
C ARG A 62 22.22 16.61 -21.60
N ASP A 63 23.24 17.18 -20.98
CA ASP A 63 23.77 18.49 -21.38
C ASP A 63 25.03 18.39 -22.27
N ILE A 64 25.72 17.26 -22.25
CA ILE A 64 27.02 17.09 -22.92
C ILE A 64 26.95 16.07 -24.04
N THR A 65 27.44 16.49 -25.23
CA THR A 65 27.44 15.66 -26.45
C THR A 65 28.79 15.01 -26.74
N ASN A 66 29.85 15.31 -25.96
CA ASN A 66 31.18 14.73 -26.15
C ASN A 66 31.16 13.22 -25.94
N ALA A 67 31.42 12.47 -27.02
CA ALA A 67 31.31 11.00 -27.05
C ALA A 67 32.18 10.31 -25.98
N LYS A 68 33.40 10.82 -25.69
CA LYS A 68 34.29 10.26 -24.68
C LYS A 68 33.72 10.42 -23.28
N ILE A 69 33.23 11.62 -22.94
CA ILE A 69 32.63 11.89 -21.63
C ILE A 69 31.35 11.10 -21.46
N VAL A 70 30.48 11.07 -22.48
CA VAL A 70 29.25 10.29 -22.47
C VAL A 70 29.51 8.80 -22.24
N SER A 71 30.50 8.21 -22.92
CA SER A 71 30.89 6.81 -22.74
C SER A 71 31.38 6.54 -21.30
N GLN A 72 32.28 7.36 -20.78
CA GLN A 72 32.81 7.24 -19.41
C GLN A 72 31.73 7.45 -18.36
N THR A 73 30.80 8.37 -18.60
CA THR A 73 29.67 8.62 -17.71
C THR A 73 28.70 7.43 -17.64
N ARG A 74 28.41 6.79 -18.77
CA ARG A 74 27.59 5.56 -18.80
C ARG A 74 28.24 4.43 -18.02
N GLN A 75 29.56 4.23 -18.21
CA GLN A 75 30.31 3.23 -17.42
C GLN A 75 30.32 3.55 -15.92
N ALA A 76 30.43 4.82 -15.55
CA ALA A 76 30.38 5.24 -14.15
C ALA A 76 29.01 4.96 -13.52
N ILE A 77 27.92 5.29 -14.20
CA ILE A 77 26.56 4.96 -13.74
C ILE A 77 26.41 3.44 -13.55
N GLN A 78 26.87 2.63 -14.50
CA GLN A 78 26.81 1.17 -14.40
C GLN A 78 27.62 0.64 -13.20
N ARG A 79 28.81 1.22 -12.91
CA ARG A 79 29.59 0.87 -11.72
C ARG A 79 28.83 1.20 -10.42
N ILE A 80 28.23 2.39 -10.35
CA ILE A 80 27.44 2.79 -9.17
C ILE A 80 26.28 1.84 -8.96
N GLU A 81 25.52 1.51 -10.00
CA GLU A 81 24.39 0.59 -9.93
C GLU A 81 24.82 -0.82 -9.48
N THR A 82 25.96 -1.30 -10.01
CA THR A 82 26.52 -2.59 -9.58
C THR A 82 26.95 -2.58 -8.11
N THR A 83 27.56 -1.47 -7.66
CA THR A 83 27.99 -1.31 -6.26
C THR A 83 26.78 -1.25 -5.32
N GLN A 84 25.79 -0.45 -5.65
CA GLN A 84 24.54 -0.37 -4.88
C GLN A 84 23.84 -1.74 -4.78
N GLN A 85 23.81 -2.49 -5.88
CA GLN A 85 23.24 -3.85 -5.90
C GLN A 85 24.01 -4.80 -4.97
N LYS A 86 25.36 -4.78 -5.00
CA LYS A 86 26.17 -5.62 -4.13
C LYS A 86 25.97 -5.27 -2.65
N LEU A 87 25.95 -3.97 -2.32
CA LEU A 87 25.69 -3.51 -0.97
C LEU A 87 24.30 -3.95 -0.47
N ARG A 88 23.28 -3.82 -1.32
CA ARG A 88 21.94 -4.29 -1.01
C ARG A 88 21.93 -5.80 -0.75
N GLN A 89 22.54 -6.59 -1.63
CA GLN A 89 22.59 -8.04 -1.48
C GLN A 89 23.28 -8.45 -0.17
N GLN A 90 24.41 -7.81 0.16
CA GLN A 90 25.12 -8.04 1.42
C GLN A 90 24.26 -7.66 2.64
N ALA A 91 23.56 -6.53 2.55
CA ALA A 91 22.64 -6.11 3.63
C ALA A 91 21.51 -7.11 3.83
N ILE A 92 20.93 -7.63 2.74
CA ILE A 92 19.88 -8.67 2.79
C ILE A 92 20.43 -9.97 3.40
N GLU A 93 21.60 -10.42 2.99
CA GLU A 93 22.24 -11.63 3.52
C GLU A 93 22.56 -11.48 5.02
N THR A 94 23.11 -10.34 5.41
CA THR A 94 23.38 -10.05 6.83
C THR A 94 22.09 -10.02 7.66
N ALA A 95 21.04 -9.40 7.14
CA ALA A 95 19.78 -9.30 7.83
C ALA A 95 19.06 -10.66 7.97
N LYS A 96 19.26 -11.58 7.04
CA LYS A 96 18.70 -12.94 7.09
C LYS A 96 19.32 -13.84 8.19
N ASN A 97 20.43 -13.44 8.79
CA ASN A 97 21.04 -14.19 9.88
C ASN A 97 20.21 -14.17 11.17
N ASP A 98 19.31 -13.22 11.33
CA ASP A 98 18.36 -13.18 12.44
C ASP A 98 17.05 -13.85 12.03
N PRO A 99 16.61 -14.93 12.73
CA PRO A 99 15.38 -15.65 12.41
C PRO A 99 14.11 -14.78 12.42
N SER A 100 14.06 -13.75 13.27
CA SER A 100 12.92 -12.82 13.32
C SER A 100 12.74 -12.04 12.02
N ASN A 101 13.82 -11.85 11.28
CA ASN A 101 13.85 -11.16 9.98
C ASN A 101 13.40 -12.05 8.80
N LEU A 102 13.18 -13.36 9.02
CA LEU A 102 12.67 -14.29 8.02
C LEU A 102 11.14 -14.36 7.98
N GLU A 103 10.46 -13.69 8.91
CA GLU A 103 9.00 -13.63 8.91
C GLU A 103 8.43 -13.18 7.57
N PRO A 104 7.33 -13.83 7.11
CA PRO A 104 6.65 -13.40 5.90
C PRO A 104 6.11 -11.98 6.03
N GLY A 105 6.51 -11.14 5.13
CA GLY A 105 6.10 -9.73 5.08
C GLY A 105 5.52 -9.34 3.73
N LEU A 106 5.03 -8.11 3.71
CA LEU A 106 4.39 -7.44 2.58
C LEU A 106 5.01 -6.07 2.40
N LEU A 107 5.27 -5.68 1.17
CA LEU A 107 5.66 -4.33 0.78
C LEU A 107 4.50 -3.71 0.00
N ILE A 108 3.97 -2.63 0.52
CA ILE A 108 2.82 -1.93 -0.02
C ILE A 108 3.26 -0.63 -0.64
N LEU A 109 2.87 -0.41 -1.88
CA LEU A 109 3.06 0.84 -2.60
C LEU A 109 1.83 1.72 -2.35
N GLU A 110 2.05 2.93 -1.87
CA GLU A 110 1.02 3.95 -1.70
C GLU A 110 0.82 4.76 -2.99
N PRO A 111 -0.28 5.51 -3.12
CA PRO A 111 -0.55 6.32 -4.30
C PRO A 111 0.57 7.33 -4.58
N VAL A 112 0.99 7.41 -5.84
CA VAL A 112 1.97 8.39 -6.29
C VAL A 112 1.24 9.50 -7.04
N SER A 113 1.51 10.76 -6.67
CA SER A 113 0.94 11.91 -7.36
C SER A 113 1.31 11.92 -8.86
N PRO A 114 0.43 12.41 -9.73
CA PRO A 114 0.69 12.45 -11.18
C PRO A 114 2.01 13.13 -11.54
N GLU A 115 2.40 14.15 -10.80
CA GLU A 115 3.64 14.92 -11.01
C GLU A 115 4.89 14.09 -10.71
N ASN A 116 4.84 13.23 -9.69
CA ASN A 116 5.96 12.39 -9.26
C ASN A 116 6.02 11.04 -9.99
N LYS A 117 4.98 10.66 -10.76
CA LYS A 117 4.95 9.37 -11.47
C LYS A 117 6.14 9.13 -12.39
N PRO A 118 6.59 10.09 -13.22
CA PRO A 118 7.73 9.84 -14.11
C PRO A 118 9.01 9.50 -13.34
N ALA A 119 9.28 10.20 -12.23
CA ALA A 119 10.42 9.94 -11.37
C ALA A 119 10.30 8.59 -10.65
N ALA A 120 9.10 8.28 -10.15
CA ALA A 120 8.81 7.00 -9.50
C ALA A 120 9.01 5.81 -10.45
N ILE A 121 8.53 5.90 -11.71
CA ILE A 121 8.75 4.88 -12.74
C ILE A 121 10.25 4.62 -12.93
N GLN A 122 11.05 5.67 -13.11
CA GLN A 122 12.48 5.52 -13.31
C GLN A 122 13.19 4.88 -12.11
N ASN A 123 12.83 5.29 -10.90
CA ASN A 123 13.46 4.79 -9.68
C ASN A 123 13.06 3.34 -9.39
N ILE A 124 11.78 2.98 -9.50
CA ILE A 124 11.31 1.59 -9.32
C ILE A 124 11.95 0.68 -10.37
N SER A 125 11.95 1.08 -11.67
CA SER A 125 12.58 0.34 -12.75
C SER A 125 14.06 0.06 -12.45
N ARG A 126 14.78 1.04 -11.92
CA ARG A 126 16.19 0.91 -11.54
C ARG A 126 16.39 -0.02 -10.34
N ILE A 127 15.57 0.14 -9.29
CA ILE A 127 15.72 -0.63 -8.03
C ILE A 127 15.42 -2.12 -8.28
N PHE A 128 14.34 -2.42 -8.98
CA PHE A 128 13.87 -3.79 -9.22
C PHE A 128 14.32 -4.39 -10.56
N LYS A 129 15.00 -3.61 -11.41
CA LYS A 129 15.46 -4.02 -12.74
C LYS A 129 14.34 -4.53 -13.66
N ILE A 130 13.19 -3.88 -13.60
CA ILE A 130 12.05 -4.11 -14.48
C ILE A 130 11.95 -2.97 -15.50
N ASP A 131 11.36 -3.26 -16.65
CA ASP A 131 11.17 -2.24 -17.69
C ASP A 131 10.20 -1.14 -17.26
N ALA A 132 10.34 0.03 -17.86
CA ALA A 132 9.55 1.21 -17.50
C ALA A 132 8.06 1.06 -17.86
N TYR A 133 7.71 0.26 -18.85
CA TYR A 133 6.31 0.03 -19.21
C TYR A 133 5.61 -0.81 -18.13
N THR A 134 6.21 -1.94 -17.75
CA THR A 134 5.71 -2.79 -16.65
C THR A 134 5.60 -1.99 -15.35
N THR A 135 6.64 -1.21 -15.01
CA THR A 135 6.61 -0.35 -13.83
C THR A 135 5.46 0.65 -13.87
N ARG A 136 5.20 1.28 -15.04
CA ARG A 136 4.11 2.23 -15.21
C ARG A 136 2.74 1.60 -14.91
N MET A 137 2.54 0.35 -15.29
CA MET A 137 1.30 -0.38 -15.03
C MET A 137 1.13 -0.74 -13.53
N GLN A 138 2.22 -0.78 -12.78
CA GLN A 138 2.22 -1.10 -11.37
C GLN A 138 2.00 0.11 -10.45
N ILE A 139 2.25 1.34 -10.92
CA ILE A 139 2.08 2.56 -10.11
C ILE A 139 0.66 3.08 -10.21
N GLN A 140 -0.05 3.04 -9.09
CA GLN A 140 -1.42 3.53 -8.98
C GLN A 140 -1.46 5.01 -8.58
N SER A 141 -2.56 5.70 -8.93
CA SER A 141 -2.84 7.07 -8.50
C SER A 141 -3.77 7.12 -7.30
N ARG A 142 -4.44 6.01 -7.00
CA ARG A 142 -5.39 5.86 -5.90
C ARG A 142 -5.28 4.46 -5.31
N GLY A 143 -5.54 4.37 -4.02
CA GLY A 143 -5.49 3.11 -3.29
C GLY A 143 -4.08 2.54 -3.17
N TRP A 144 -3.96 1.52 -2.38
CA TRP A 144 -2.72 0.78 -2.16
C TRP A 144 -2.54 -0.34 -3.17
N ARG A 145 -1.29 -0.74 -3.37
CA ARG A 145 -0.95 -1.92 -4.15
C ARG A 145 0.00 -2.82 -3.39
N LEU A 146 -0.30 -4.11 -3.31
CA LEU A 146 0.70 -5.10 -2.91
C LEU A 146 1.76 -5.18 -4.00
N TYR A 147 2.98 -4.73 -3.66
CA TYR A 147 4.07 -4.67 -4.62
C TYR A 147 4.94 -5.92 -4.59
N LYS A 148 5.27 -6.40 -3.38
CA LYS A 148 6.14 -7.56 -3.20
C LYS A 148 5.83 -8.27 -1.88
N THR A 149 5.99 -9.60 -1.87
CA THR A 149 5.96 -10.43 -0.67
C THR A 149 7.32 -11.10 -0.49
N GLY A 150 7.68 -11.43 0.74
CA GLY A 150 8.94 -12.11 1.03
C GLY A 150 9.36 -11.96 2.50
N PRO A 151 10.59 -12.32 2.86
CA PRO A 151 11.12 -12.08 4.20
C PRO A 151 11.11 -10.59 4.56
N ILE A 152 10.68 -10.27 5.78
CA ILE A 152 10.51 -8.87 6.19
C ILE A 152 11.82 -8.07 6.12
N ALA A 153 12.96 -8.70 6.39
CA ALA A 153 14.28 -8.05 6.26
C ALA A 153 14.54 -7.54 4.84
N GLU A 154 14.24 -8.37 3.85
CA GLU A 154 14.41 -8.00 2.44
C GLU A 154 13.48 -6.84 2.07
N LEU A 155 12.23 -6.90 2.52
CA LEU A 155 11.22 -5.88 2.24
C LEU A 155 11.54 -4.54 2.91
N ARG A 156 12.09 -4.55 4.12
CA ARG A 156 12.57 -3.34 4.81
C ARG A 156 13.67 -2.65 4.02
N ILE A 157 14.64 -3.40 3.49
CA ILE A 157 15.75 -2.84 2.70
C ILE A 157 15.22 -2.22 1.41
N TYR A 158 14.35 -2.93 0.67
CA TYR A 158 13.72 -2.36 -0.53
C TYR A 158 12.82 -1.17 -0.20
N GLY A 159 12.04 -1.26 0.88
CA GLY A 159 11.16 -0.19 1.34
C GLY A 159 11.93 1.09 1.66
N GLN A 160 13.02 0.97 2.41
CA GLN A 160 13.87 2.10 2.75
C GLN A 160 14.52 2.73 1.50
N GLU A 161 14.94 1.92 0.53
CA GLU A 161 15.50 2.43 -0.72
C GLU A 161 14.44 3.17 -1.56
N LEU A 162 13.19 2.68 -1.55
CA LEU A 162 12.08 3.36 -2.20
C LEU A 162 11.71 4.67 -1.51
N LEU A 163 11.65 4.71 -0.17
CA LEU A 163 11.41 5.93 0.60
C LEU A 163 12.48 6.97 0.34
N ASN A 164 13.76 6.58 0.33
CA ASN A 164 14.88 7.47 0.00
C ASN A 164 14.78 8.01 -1.44
N ALA A 165 14.16 7.25 -2.35
CA ALA A 165 13.90 7.68 -3.72
C ALA A 165 12.61 8.53 -3.86
N GLY A 166 11.97 8.91 -2.75
CA GLY A 166 10.74 9.71 -2.73
C GLY A 166 9.48 8.95 -3.14
N ILE A 167 9.48 7.63 -3.03
CA ILE A 167 8.35 6.78 -3.36
C ILE A 167 7.66 6.36 -2.07
N PRO A 168 6.38 6.71 -1.85
CA PRO A 168 5.67 6.38 -0.64
C PRO A 168 5.38 4.87 -0.59
N VAL A 169 5.89 4.21 0.42
CA VAL A 169 5.72 2.78 0.68
C VAL A 169 5.72 2.51 2.18
N PHE A 170 5.15 1.39 2.57
CA PHE A 170 5.28 0.82 3.91
C PHE A 170 5.33 -0.70 3.82
N TRP A 171 5.68 -1.34 4.93
CA TRP A 171 5.75 -2.81 5.03
C TRP A 171 5.16 -3.27 6.34
N ALA A 172 4.67 -4.49 6.35
CA ALA A 172 4.12 -5.13 7.53
C ALA A 172 4.41 -6.63 7.50
N THR A 173 4.43 -7.28 8.66
CA THR A 173 4.46 -8.75 8.73
C THR A 173 3.04 -9.31 8.75
N LEU A 174 2.88 -10.55 8.28
CA LEU A 174 1.60 -11.24 8.43
C LEU A 174 1.25 -11.48 9.90
N SER A 175 2.26 -11.73 10.75
CA SER A 175 2.07 -11.95 12.17
C SER A 175 1.50 -10.71 12.88
N ASP A 176 1.91 -9.49 12.50
CA ASP A 176 1.38 -8.28 13.10
C ASP A 176 -0.10 -8.08 12.75
N ILE A 177 -0.50 -8.42 11.53
CA ILE A 177 -1.91 -8.41 11.13
C ILE A 177 -2.72 -9.44 11.92
N GLN A 178 -2.18 -10.64 12.14
CA GLN A 178 -2.84 -11.72 12.87
C GLN A 178 -2.97 -11.46 14.38
N LYS A 179 -2.14 -10.58 14.95
CA LYS A 179 -2.24 -10.16 16.36
C LYS A 179 -3.42 -9.23 16.63
N ILE A 180 -3.99 -8.61 15.61
CA ILE A 180 -5.14 -7.72 15.76
C ILE A 180 -6.37 -8.55 16.12
N GLN A 181 -7.06 -8.18 17.19
CA GLN A 181 -8.28 -8.86 17.62
C GLN A 181 -9.47 -8.38 16.77
N ILE A 182 -10.18 -9.32 16.15
CA ILE A 182 -11.38 -9.02 15.37
C ILE A 182 -12.61 -9.46 16.14
N PHE A 183 -13.55 -8.53 16.36
CA PHE A 183 -14.84 -8.82 16.97
C PHE A 183 -15.93 -8.59 15.92
N ARG A 184 -16.71 -9.65 15.63
CA ARG A 184 -17.83 -9.61 14.67
C ARG A 184 -19.06 -9.08 15.37
N VAL A 185 -19.46 -7.86 15.04
CA VAL A 185 -20.58 -7.15 15.66
C VAL A 185 -21.89 -7.75 15.17
N GLN A 186 -22.73 -8.17 16.11
CA GLN A 186 -24.07 -8.66 15.85
C GLN A 186 -25.09 -7.51 15.83
N HIS A 187 -25.07 -6.63 16.84
CA HIS A 187 -25.88 -5.42 16.88
C HIS A 187 -25.34 -4.41 17.87
N PHE A 188 -25.73 -3.15 17.71
CA PHE A 188 -25.51 -2.10 18.70
C PHE A 188 -26.60 -2.13 19.76
N GLN A 189 -26.21 -2.13 21.03
CA GLN A 189 -27.14 -1.99 22.17
C GLN A 189 -27.45 -0.51 22.44
N SER A 190 -26.47 0.36 22.27
CA SER A 190 -26.58 1.79 22.52
C SER A 190 -25.65 2.59 21.59
N LEU A 191 -26.03 3.84 21.29
CA LEU A 191 -25.21 4.78 20.50
C LEU A 191 -24.71 5.97 21.33
N SER A 192 -25.42 6.35 22.39
CA SER A 192 -25.03 7.50 23.26
C SER A 192 -23.77 7.16 24.09
N SER A 193 -23.74 5.98 24.68
CA SER A 193 -22.57 5.31 25.20
C SER A 193 -22.41 4.05 24.37
N PRO A 194 -21.60 4.08 23.28
CA PRO A 194 -21.64 3.03 22.31
C PRO A 194 -21.25 1.68 22.90
N ALA A 195 -22.17 0.75 22.76
CA ALA A 195 -22.03 -0.63 23.20
C ALA A 195 -22.50 -1.57 22.11
N VAL A 196 -21.73 -2.61 21.84
CA VAL A 196 -22.01 -3.63 20.82
C VAL A 196 -22.06 -5.01 21.43
N VAL A 197 -22.97 -5.84 20.96
CA VAL A 197 -22.92 -7.30 21.12
C VAL A 197 -22.11 -7.84 19.97
N CYS A 198 -21.10 -8.65 20.25
CA CYS A 198 -20.20 -9.17 19.24
C CYS A 198 -19.73 -10.60 19.58
N LYS A 199 -19.25 -11.30 18.57
CA LYS A 199 -18.59 -12.61 18.69
C LYS A 199 -17.08 -12.45 18.52
N ASP A 200 -16.32 -13.14 19.33
CA ASP A 200 -14.88 -13.26 19.15
C ASP A 200 -14.53 -14.33 18.08
N LYS A 201 -13.23 -14.59 17.90
CA LYS A 201 -12.74 -15.62 16.96
C LYS A 201 -13.15 -17.06 17.29
N LEU A 202 -13.62 -17.32 18.52
CA LEU A 202 -14.10 -18.62 18.98
C LEU A 202 -15.63 -18.69 19.04
N ASP A 203 -16.33 -17.77 18.37
CA ASP A 203 -17.78 -17.62 18.38
C ASP A 203 -18.43 -17.35 19.74
N ARG A 204 -17.61 -16.93 20.73
CA ARG A 204 -18.12 -16.60 22.04
C ARG A 204 -18.77 -15.21 22.01
N LEU A 205 -20.02 -15.17 22.41
CA LEU A 205 -20.79 -13.93 22.49
C LEU A 205 -20.35 -13.10 23.69
N GLY A 206 -20.19 -11.79 23.49
CA GLY A 206 -19.85 -10.82 24.52
C GLY A 206 -20.35 -9.43 24.17
N ALA A 207 -20.18 -8.49 25.10
CA ALA A 207 -20.47 -7.09 24.87
C ALA A 207 -19.20 -6.24 25.02
N ILE A 208 -19.05 -5.24 24.19
CA ILE A 208 -17.95 -4.28 24.24
C ILE A 208 -18.55 -2.87 24.31
N GLU A 209 -18.25 -2.18 25.41
CA GLU A 209 -18.51 -0.74 25.54
C GLU A 209 -17.26 0.04 25.15
N PHE A 210 -17.41 1.13 24.41
CA PHE A 210 -16.31 1.97 23.97
C PHE A 210 -16.76 3.44 23.84
N SER A 211 -15.81 4.34 23.59
CA SER A 211 -16.12 5.73 23.23
C SER A 211 -15.91 5.91 21.71
N TRP A 212 -16.75 6.73 21.08
CA TRP A 212 -16.54 7.11 19.68
C TRP A 212 -15.16 7.72 19.43
N SER A 213 -14.57 8.39 20.43
CA SER A 213 -13.22 8.95 20.36
C SER A 213 -12.11 7.90 20.35
N GLU A 214 -12.38 6.65 20.73
CA GLU A 214 -11.42 5.54 20.62
C GLU A 214 -11.31 5.02 19.18
N VAL A 215 -12.35 5.25 18.36
CA VAL A 215 -12.33 4.88 16.94
C VAL A 215 -11.47 5.89 16.18
N THR A 216 -10.39 5.43 15.57
CA THR A 216 -9.42 6.31 14.92
C THR A 216 -9.52 6.33 13.42
N GLN A 217 -10.16 5.31 12.83
CA GLN A 217 -10.41 5.21 11.40
C GLN A 217 -11.49 4.16 11.13
N ARG A 218 -12.03 4.23 9.92
CA ARG A 218 -13.06 3.32 9.40
C ARG A 218 -12.59 2.73 8.07
N VAL A 219 -12.80 1.43 7.89
CA VAL A 219 -12.52 0.73 6.62
C VAL A 219 -13.82 0.18 6.06
N GLU A 220 -14.12 0.49 4.82
CA GLU A 220 -15.30 0.01 4.11
C GLU A 220 -14.91 -0.86 2.92
N GLY A 221 -15.67 -1.92 2.67
CA GLY A 221 -15.45 -2.80 1.53
C GLY A 221 -16.71 -3.45 1.00
N LEU A 222 -16.64 -3.83 -0.26
CA LEU A 222 -17.66 -4.61 -0.95
C LEU A 222 -17.08 -5.98 -1.30
N LEU A 223 -17.63 -7.04 -0.71
CA LEU A 223 -17.23 -8.41 -1.02
C LEU A 223 -18.13 -8.98 -2.10
N PRO A 224 -17.58 -9.44 -3.22
CA PRO A 224 -18.38 -10.04 -4.27
C PRO A 224 -18.99 -11.38 -3.81
N MET A 225 -20.27 -11.54 -4.07
CA MET A 225 -21.04 -12.75 -3.84
C MET A 225 -21.15 -13.52 -5.15
N PHE A 226 -20.57 -14.71 -5.19
CA PHE A 226 -20.59 -15.58 -6.37
C PHE A 226 -21.64 -16.67 -6.21
N ILE A 227 -22.40 -16.92 -7.27
CA ILE A 227 -23.28 -18.07 -7.39
C ILE A 227 -22.82 -18.92 -8.58
N GLU A 228 -22.94 -20.23 -8.40
CA GLU A 228 -22.81 -21.17 -9.52
C GLU A 228 -24.07 -21.18 -10.34
N VAL A 229 -23.96 -20.88 -11.62
CA VAL A 229 -25.06 -21.06 -12.60
C VAL A 229 -24.66 -22.14 -13.58
N MET A 230 -25.68 -22.97 -13.97
CA MET A 230 -25.50 -23.90 -15.08
C MET A 230 -25.75 -23.14 -16.37
N ASP A 231 -24.70 -23.00 -17.17
CA ASP A 231 -24.83 -22.42 -18.51
C ASP A 231 -25.07 -23.53 -19.51
N TYR A 232 -26.19 -23.40 -20.25
CA TYR A 232 -26.56 -24.33 -21.31
C TYR A 232 -26.09 -23.78 -22.66
N SER A 233 -25.15 -24.43 -23.28
CA SER A 233 -24.68 -24.06 -24.62
C SER A 233 -25.36 -24.95 -25.67
N PRO A 234 -26.33 -24.42 -26.48
CA PRO A 234 -27.08 -25.21 -27.45
C PRO A 234 -26.29 -25.62 -28.69
N ASN A 235 -25.05 -25.21 -28.85
CA ASN A 235 -24.27 -25.35 -30.07
C ASN A 235 -23.15 -26.36 -29.96
N ARG A 236 -23.41 -27.65 -29.81
CA ARG A 236 -22.57 -28.78 -30.30
C ARG A 236 -23.11 -30.10 -29.82
N ARG A 237 -22.96 -31.13 -30.64
CA ARG A 237 -23.45 -32.51 -30.56
C ARG A 237 -23.23 -33.30 -29.25
N LYS A 238 -22.95 -32.64 -28.12
CA LYS A 238 -22.96 -33.18 -26.76
C LYS A 238 -23.46 -32.07 -25.84
N GLU A 239 -24.55 -32.32 -25.17
CA GLU A 239 -25.05 -31.48 -24.05
C GLU A 239 -23.96 -31.42 -22.98
N GLN A 240 -23.23 -30.31 -22.91
CA GLN A 240 -22.30 -30.04 -21.84
C GLN A 240 -22.86 -28.90 -21.00
N PHE A 241 -23.35 -29.25 -19.81
CA PHE A 241 -23.59 -28.28 -18.75
C PHE A 241 -22.23 -27.78 -18.25
N ARG A 242 -22.02 -26.49 -18.37
CA ARG A 242 -20.83 -25.85 -17.76
C ARG A 242 -21.29 -25.12 -16.52
N HIS A 243 -20.69 -25.46 -15.39
CA HIS A 243 -20.77 -24.65 -14.18
C HIS A 243 -19.96 -23.38 -14.40
N ARG A 244 -20.61 -22.23 -14.26
CA ARG A 244 -19.96 -20.92 -14.31
C ARG A 244 -20.31 -20.16 -13.06
N GLU A 245 -19.30 -19.65 -12.38
CA GLU A 245 -19.49 -18.69 -11.31
C GLU A 245 -19.80 -17.33 -11.91
N ILE A 246 -20.91 -16.74 -11.49
CA ILE A 246 -21.26 -15.35 -11.79
C ILE A 246 -21.40 -14.59 -10.49
N ARG A 247 -20.94 -13.34 -10.51
CA ARG A 247 -21.15 -12.41 -9.40
C ARG A 247 -22.60 -11.95 -9.42
N GLN A 248 -23.33 -12.24 -8.34
CA GLN A 248 -24.74 -11.89 -8.23
C GLN A 248 -24.93 -10.59 -7.44
N ASP A 249 -24.21 -10.40 -6.33
CA ASP A 249 -24.38 -9.27 -5.43
C ASP A 249 -23.06 -8.98 -4.68
N TYR A 250 -23.11 -8.08 -3.72
CA TYR A 250 -22.02 -7.75 -2.81
C TYR A 250 -22.52 -7.74 -1.36
N ALA A 251 -21.75 -8.34 -0.47
CA ALA A 251 -21.85 -8.09 0.96
C ALA A 251 -21.09 -6.80 1.30
N GLN A 252 -21.67 -5.96 2.14
CA GLN A 252 -21.06 -4.72 2.60
C GLN A 252 -20.40 -4.94 3.96
N ILE A 253 -19.17 -4.51 4.11
CA ILE A 253 -18.43 -4.62 5.36
C ILE A 253 -17.91 -3.26 5.79
N CYS A 254 -17.97 -3.02 7.09
CA CYS A 254 -17.43 -1.84 7.74
C CYS A 254 -16.67 -2.25 9.00
N ASP A 255 -15.38 -1.88 9.08
CA ASP A 255 -14.53 -2.08 10.23
C ASP A 255 -14.31 -0.75 10.96
N LEU A 256 -14.53 -0.73 12.28
CA LEU A 256 -14.17 0.37 13.16
C LEU A 256 -12.90 -0.01 13.90
N HIS A 257 -11.85 0.76 13.76
CA HIS A 257 -10.54 0.49 14.34
C HIS A 257 -10.37 1.16 15.70
N ILE A 258 -10.04 0.38 16.71
CA ILE A 258 -9.77 0.84 18.09
C ILE A 258 -8.35 0.42 18.50
N PRO A 259 -7.31 1.19 18.07
CA PRO A 259 -5.91 0.83 18.33
C PRO A 259 -5.55 0.79 19.81
N SER A 260 -6.19 1.61 20.64
CA SER A 260 -5.98 1.61 22.11
C SER A 260 -6.26 0.25 22.76
N ARG A 261 -7.09 -0.58 22.12
CA ARG A 261 -7.44 -1.93 22.57
C ARG A 261 -6.90 -3.02 21.65
N ASN A 262 -6.09 -2.67 20.66
CA ASN A 262 -5.60 -3.57 19.61
C ASN A 262 -6.72 -4.40 18.96
N CYS A 263 -7.86 -3.78 18.67
CA CYS A 263 -9.00 -4.49 18.12
C CYS A 263 -9.72 -3.73 16.98
N ILE A 264 -10.44 -4.51 16.20
CA ILE A 264 -11.34 -4.07 15.13
C ILE A 264 -12.74 -4.60 15.44
N LEU A 265 -13.73 -3.71 15.38
CA LEU A 265 -15.15 -4.07 15.40
C LEU A 265 -15.62 -4.21 13.96
N ARG A 266 -15.83 -5.44 13.51
CA ARG A 266 -16.26 -5.77 12.14
C ARG A 266 -17.76 -5.90 12.06
N ILE A 267 -18.37 -5.17 11.17
CA ILE A 267 -19.80 -5.14 10.90
C ILE A 267 -20.00 -5.60 9.46
N CYS A 268 -20.89 -6.59 9.23
CA CYS A 268 -21.25 -7.07 7.91
C CYS A 268 -22.77 -6.99 7.74
N ASP A 269 -23.24 -6.46 6.62
CA ASP A 269 -24.67 -6.25 6.36
C ASP A 269 -25.49 -7.54 6.37
N GLN A 270 -24.86 -8.68 6.08
CA GLN A 270 -25.52 -9.98 6.05
C GLN A 270 -25.62 -10.70 7.39
N SER A 271 -24.66 -10.44 8.31
CA SER A 271 -24.67 -11.05 9.64
C SER A 271 -25.13 -10.11 10.74
N TYR A 272 -25.33 -8.82 10.42
CA TYR A 272 -25.83 -7.85 11.39
C TYR A 272 -27.31 -8.01 11.65
N GLU A 273 -27.70 -8.14 12.93
CA GLU A 273 -29.07 -8.38 13.37
C GLU A 273 -29.86 -7.07 13.51
N PHE A 274 -30.28 -6.47 12.38
CA PHE A 274 -31.00 -5.17 12.34
C PHE A 274 -32.31 -5.14 13.12
N GLN A 275 -32.85 -6.30 13.49
CA GLN A 275 -34.07 -6.42 14.30
C GLN A 275 -33.80 -6.34 15.80
N GLN A 276 -32.55 -6.34 16.21
CA GLN A 276 -32.12 -6.28 17.60
C GLN A 276 -31.40 -4.96 17.92
N GLY A 277 -31.44 -4.57 19.17
CA GLY A 277 -30.73 -3.38 19.66
C GLY A 277 -31.31 -2.06 19.14
N VAL A 278 -30.45 -1.20 18.60
CA VAL A 278 -30.82 0.15 18.18
C VAL A 278 -31.59 0.15 16.86
N ASP A 279 -32.75 0.82 16.86
CA ASP A 279 -33.49 1.13 15.62
C ASP A 279 -32.87 2.35 14.91
N PHE A 280 -32.07 2.08 13.88
CA PHE A 280 -31.34 3.12 13.13
C PHE A 280 -32.26 4.06 12.36
N THR A 281 -33.47 3.64 11.99
CA THR A 281 -34.46 4.47 11.31
C THR A 281 -34.90 5.64 12.20
N LYS A 282 -35.13 5.37 13.47
CA LYS A 282 -35.45 6.39 14.49
C LYS A 282 -34.22 7.19 14.90
N ALA A 283 -33.11 6.50 15.17
CA ALA A 283 -31.89 7.15 15.62
C ALA A 283 -31.30 8.14 14.59
N SER A 284 -31.48 7.87 13.28
CA SER A 284 -31.03 8.81 12.24
C SER A 284 -31.91 10.05 12.14
N ALA A 285 -33.17 9.98 12.54
CA ALA A 285 -34.10 11.10 12.54
C ALA A 285 -33.87 12.07 13.72
N ASP A 286 -33.42 11.55 14.87
CA ASP A 286 -33.23 12.30 16.11
C ASP A 286 -31.87 13.02 16.21
N LEU A 287 -30.93 12.71 15.33
CA LEU A 287 -29.59 13.31 15.35
C LEU A 287 -29.55 14.65 14.58
N PRO A 288 -28.92 15.71 15.14
CA PRO A 288 -28.79 17.00 14.48
C PRO A 288 -28.01 16.87 13.17
N THR A 289 -28.45 17.62 12.15
CA THR A 289 -27.78 17.64 10.83
C THR A 289 -26.34 18.12 10.97
N SER A 290 -25.38 17.29 10.52
CA SER A 290 -23.94 17.62 10.56
C SER A 290 -23.61 18.82 9.66
N PRO A 291 -22.79 19.78 10.16
CA PRO A 291 -22.38 20.94 9.38
C PRO A 291 -21.28 20.67 8.34
N ASN A 292 -20.77 19.45 8.18
CA ASN A 292 -19.58 19.20 7.39
C ASN A 292 -19.85 18.44 6.08
N PRO A 293 -19.92 19.14 4.90
CA PRO A 293 -20.18 18.50 3.60
C PRO A 293 -18.98 17.76 2.98
N LYS A 294 -17.81 17.71 3.65
CA LYS A 294 -16.58 17.20 3.04
C LYS A 294 -16.48 15.66 2.93
N ASN A 295 -17.29 14.91 3.67
CA ASN A 295 -17.29 13.44 3.63
C ASN A 295 -18.39 12.82 2.75
N LYS A 296 -19.00 13.58 1.87
CA LYS A 296 -19.84 13.00 0.83
C LYS A 296 -18.94 12.34 -0.22
N ILE A 297 -18.42 11.17 0.09
CA ILE A 297 -18.07 10.19 -0.94
C ILE A 297 -19.32 10.06 -1.79
N SER A 298 -19.22 10.41 -3.08
CA SER A 298 -20.31 10.25 -4.04
C SER A 298 -20.66 8.75 -4.07
N ARG A 299 -21.57 8.35 -3.15
CA ARG A 299 -22.23 7.04 -3.23
C ARG A 299 -22.82 7.02 -4.63
N VAL A 300 -22.31 6.15 -5.46
CA VAL A 300 -22.78 5.96 -6.84
C VAL A 300 -24.30 5.84 -6.78
N LYS A 301 -25.00 6.91 -7.15
CA LYS A 301 -26.41 6.86 -7.43
C LYS A 301 -26.55 6.06 -8.71
N ASN A 302 -26.49 4.74 -8.60
CA ASN A 302 -26.89 3.87 -9.67
C ASN A 302 -28.38 4.10 -9.86
N SER A 303 -28.74 4.83 -10.88
CA SER A 303 -30.09 5.24 -11.28
C SER A 303 -30.92 4.11 -11.88
N GLN A 304 -30.62 2.86 -11.55
CA GLN A 304 -31.54 1.76 -11.79
C GLN A 304 -32.29 1.50 -10.49
N GLN A 305 -33.60 1.72 -10.49
CA GLN A 305 -34.54 1.41 -9.41
C GLN A 305 -34.60 -0.10 -9.19
N ILE A 306 -33.56 -0.66 -8.55
CA ILE A 306 -33.64 -2.00 -7.97
C ILE A 306 -34.37 -1.81 -6.64
N PRO A 307 -35.41 -2.59 -6.31
CA PRO A 307 -36.07 -2.53 -5.01
C PRO A 307 -34.98 -2.74 -3.92
N GLN A 308 -34.70 -1.69 -3.14
CA GLN A 308 -33.73 -1.76 -2.06
C GLN A 308 -34.28 -2.71 -0.99
N SER A 309 -33.51 -3.74 -0.62
CA SER A 309 -33.87 -4.59 0.50
C SER A 309 -33.90 -3.77 1.79
N THR A 310 -34.73 -4.15 2.76
CA THR A 310 -34.78 -3.52 4.09
C THR A 310 -33.39 -3.50 4.74
N THR A 311 -32.59 -4.52 4.56
CA THR A 311 -31.19 -4.61 5.02
C THR A 311 -30.34 -3.47 4.46
N ARG A 312 -30.44 -3.19 3.16
CA ARG A 312 -29.66 -2.11 2.52
C ARG A 312 -30.06 -0.72 3.01
N ILE A 313 -31.34 -0.50 3.30
CA ILE A 313 -31.83 0.75 3.87
C ILE A 313 -31.24 0.94 5.27
N ASN A 314 -31.36 -0.07 6.14
CA ASN A 314 -30.84 -0.05 7.50
C ASN A 314 -29.32 0.10 7.53
N TRP A 315 -28.59 -0.53 6.63
CA TRP A 315 -27.16 -0.37 6.46
C TRP A 315 -26.79 1.08 6.14
N ASN A 316 -27.50 1.72 5.23
CA ASN A 316 -27.25 3.11 4.88
C ASN A 316 -27.48 4.03 6.10
N HIS A 317 -28.53 3.79 6.89
CA HIS A 317 -28.76 4.56 8.14
C HIS A 317 -27.64 4.34 9.16
N LEU A 318 -27.13 3.12 9.31
CA LEU A 318 -25.98 2.83 10.16
C LEU A 318 -24.75 3.62 9.72
N LEU A 319 -24.42 3.62 8.43
CA LEU A 319 -23.28 4.38 7.91
C LEU A 319 -23.49 5.90 8.06
N GLU A 320 -24.71 6.41 7.91
CA GLU A 320 -25.03 7.82 8.17
C GLU A 320 -24.79 8.22 9.63
N ILE A 321 -25.09 7.32 10.57
CA ILE A 321 -24.77 7.55 11.99
C ILE A 321 -23.26 7.61 12.18
N PHE A 322 -22.50 6.69 11.58
CA PHE A 322 -21.04 6.74 11.66
C PHE A 322 -20.46 8.02 11.04
N ASP A 323 -21.01 8.49 9.92
CA ASP A 323 -20.60 9.75 9.28
C ASP A 323 -20.85 10.98 10.19
N ARG A 324 -21.82 10.91 11.09
CA ARG A 324 -22.14 11.99 12.06
C ARG A 324 -21.34 11.89 13.35
N GLN A 325 -21.09 10.67 13.83
CA GLN A 325 -20.41 10.41 15.10
C GLN A 325 -18.89 10.41 15.00
N LEU A 326 -18.36 10.11 13.82
CA LEU A 326 -16.94 9.89 13.60
C LEU A 326 -16.38 10.92 12.61
N ASP A 327 -15.42 11.73 13.07
CA ASP A 327 -14.60 12.58 12.20
C ASP A 327 -13.23 11.90 12.00
N VAL A 328 -13.25 10.80 11.27
CA VAL A 328 -12.08 9.93 11.05
C VAL A 328 -11.84 9.64 9.59
N THR A 329 -10.63 9.20 9.26
CA THR A 329 -10.29 8.74 7.91
C THR A 329 -11.13 7.52 7.55
N VAL A 330 -11.75 7.56 6.37
CA VAL A 330 -12.47 6.43 5.78
C VAL A 330 -11.65 5.83 4.65
N TRP A 331 -11.29 4.55 4.78
CA TRP A 331 -10.58 3.77 3.78
C TRP A 331 -11.60 2.96 2.95
N SER A 332 -11.84 3.36 1.72
CA SER A 332 -12.85 2.75 0.83
C SER A 332 -12.27 2.16 -0.47
N GLU A 333 -10.94 2.19 -0.63
CA GLU A 333 -10.26 1.71 -1.83
C GLU A 333 -9.90 0.21 -1.76
N PHE A 334 -10.78 -0.59 -1.11
CA PHE A 334 -10.57 -2.03 -0.95
C PHE A 334 -10.54 -2.78 -2.28
N THR A 335 -11.51 -2.53 -3.17
CA THR A 335 -11.62 -3.30 -4.43
C THR A 335 -10.37 -3.22 -5.30
N PRO A 336 -9.81 -2.02 -5.61
CA PRO A 336 -8.56 -1.95 -6.38
C PRO A 336 -7.37 -2.59 -5.66
N PHE A 337 -7.32 -2.56 -4.33
CA PHE A 337 -6.29 -3.27 -3.57
C PHE A 337 -6.46 -4.79 -3.70
N ALA A 338 -7.68 -5.30 -3.50
CA ALA A 338 -7.98 -6.72 -3.57
C ALA A 338 -7.55 -7.33 -4.91
N GLU A 339 -7.82 -6.66 -6.02
CA GLU A 339 -7.40 -7.08 -7.36
C GLU A 339 -5.88 -7.29 -7.48
N THR A 340 -5.08 -6.59 -6.66
CA THR A 340 -3.62 -6.77 -6.67
C THR A 340 -3.13 -7.92 -5.81
N VAL A 341 -3.96 -8.47 -4.93
CA VAL A 341 -3.56 -9.53 -3.99
C VAL A 341 -4.17 -10.89 -4.30
N LEU A 342 -5.20 -10.97 -5.14
CA LEU A 342 -5.89 -12.23 -5.45
C LEU A 342 -4.98 -13.30 -6.06
N ASP A 343 -3.93 -12.91 -6.77
CA ASP A 343 -2.95 -13.84 -7.35
C ASP A 343 -2.04 -14.49 -6.28
N TYR A 344 -2.00 -13.93 -5.06
CA TYR A 344 -1.18 -14.43 -3.95
C TYR A 344 -1.96 -15.44 -3.08
N THR A 345 -2.59 -16.43 -3.69
CA THR A 345 -3.48 -17.39 -3.02
C THR A 345 -2.82 -18.11 -1.83
N ASN A 346 -1.54 -18.51 -1.95
CA ASN A 346 -0.78 -19.15 -0.86
C ASN A 346 -0.56 -18.24 0.36
N MET A 347 -0.56 -16.95 0.17
CA MET A 347 -0.47 -15.97 1.25
C MET A 347 -1.85 -15.75 1.88
N LEU A 348 -2.86 -15.52 1.04
CA LEU A 348 -4.24 -15.28 1.48
C LEU A 348 -4.81 -16.46 2.27
N SER A 349 -4.49 -17.70 1.89
CA SER A 349 -4.94 -18.90 2.61
C SER A 349 -4.41 -19.02 4.07
N LYS A 350 -3.42 -18.20 4.44
CA LYS A 350 -2.90 -18.14 5.81
C LYS A 350 -3.55 -17.05 6.67
N ILE A 351 -4.46 -16.26 6.07
CA ILE A 351 -5.12 -15.13 6.73
C ILE A 351 -6.56 -15.54 6.99
N GLU A 352 -6.91 -15.68 8.27
CA GLU A 352 -8.30 -15.90 8.69
C GLU A 352 -9.12 -14.64 8.40
N SER A 353 -10.25 -14.79 7.72
CA SER A 353 -11.04 -13.66 7.26
C SER A 353 -11.88 -13.01 8.36
N HIS A 354 -12.33 -13.79 9.33
CA HIS A 354 -13.28 -13.37 10.37
C HIS A 354 -14.55 -12.69 9.80
N ILE A 355 -15.08 -13.25 8.72
CA ILE A 355 -16.25 -12.72 8.01
C ILE A 355 -17.34 -13.79 7.95
N GLU A 356 -18.55 -13.44 8.38
CA GLU A 356 -19.74 -14.28 8.26
C GLU A 356 -20.64 -13.73 7.15
N VAL A 357 -20.73 -14.48 6.06
CA VAL A 357 -21.59 -14.17 4.90
C VAL A 357 -22.35 -15.42 4.48
N GLU A 358 -23.62 -15.26 4.11
CA GLU A 358 -24.46 -16.37 3.64
C GLU A 358 -23.99 -16.90 2.28
N ARG A 359 -23.02 -17.82 2.30
CA ARG A 359 -22.51 -18.52 1.12
C ARG A 359 -21.87 -19.85 1.50
N LYS A 360 -21.66 -20.73 0.49
CA LYS A 360 -21.13 -22.09 0.70
C LYS A 360 -19.71 -22.15 1.23
N SER A 361 -18.87 -21.20 0.87
CA SER A 361 -17.45 -21.17 1.27
C SER A 361 -16.88 -19.76 1.24
N GLU A 362 -15.86 -19.53 2.02
CA GLU A 362 -15.04 -18.30 1.95
C GLU A 362 -14.37 -18.17 0.58
N THR A 363 -14.09 -16.95 0.18
CA THR A 363 -13.38 -16.64 -1.05
C THR A 363 -12.08 -15.90 -0.73
N PRO A 364 -11.11 -15.86 -1.65
CA PRO A 364 -9.90 -15.06 -1.45
C PRO A 364 -10.14 -13.57 -1.19
N TRP A 365 -11.32 -13.05 -1.56
CA TRP A 365 -11.72 -11.67 -1.26
C TRP A 365 -11.87 -11.40 0.22
N ASP A 366 -12.27 -12.40 1.01
CA ASP A 366 -12.45 -12.27 2.46
C ASP A 366 -11.13 -12.08 3.17
N SER A 367 -10.16 -12.95 2.87
CA SER A 367 -8.80 -12.82 3.36
C SER A 367 -8.13 -11.54 2.83
N ALA A 368 -8.45 -11.12 1.61
CA ALA A 368 -7.97 -9.85 1.06
C ALA A 368 -8.54 -8.63 1.82
N PHE A 369 -9.81 -8.70 2.26
CA PHE A 369 -10.38 -7.64 3.08
C PHE A 369 -9.74 -7.58 4.46
N GLN A 370 -9.55 -8.74 5.12
CA GLN A 370 -8.83 -8.82 6.38
C GLN A 370 -7.41 -8.23 6.26
N LEU A 371 -6.71 -8.56 5.16
CA LEU A 371 -5.40 -8.01 4.88
C LEU A 371 -5.44 -6.48 4.74
N TYR A 372 -6.37 -5.96 3.95
CA TYR A 372 -6.53 -4.52 3.72
C TYR A 372 -6.82 -3.76 5.01
N SER A 373 -7.80 -4.24 5.78
CA SER A 373 -8.18 -3.63 7.04
C SER A 373 -7.05 -3.70 8.07
N GLY A 374 -6.35 -4.84 8.17
CA GLY A 374 -5.20 -4.99 9.05
C GLY A 374 -4.02 -4.07 8.68
N LEU A 375 -3.75 -3.90 7.39
CA LEU A 375 -2.73 -2.96 6.91
C LEU A 375 -3.10 -1.52 7.25
N ALA A 376 -4.38 -1.12 7.08
CA ALA A 376 -4.87 0.20 7.47
C ALA A 376 -4.71 0.43 8.97
N PHE A 377 -4.99 -0.60 9.78
CA PHE A 377 -4.81 -0.55 11.23
C PHE A 377 -3.36 -0.27 11.63
N LEU A 378 -2.40 -1.02 11.08
CA LEU A 378 -0.97 -0.87 11.38
C LEU A 378 -0.41 0.46 10.88
N ARG A 379 -0.79 0.88 9.66
CA ARG A 379 -0.32 2.14 9.07
C ARG A 379 -0.67 3.36 9.91
N ASN A 380 -1.82 3.34 10.59
CA ASN A 380 -2.24 4.43 11.47
C ASN A 380 -1.46 4.46 12.80
N GLN A 381 -0.97 3.32 13.27
CA GLN A 381 -0.12 3.24 14.46
C GLN A 381 1.27 3.84 14.19
N GLU A 382 1.89 3.53 13.05
CA GLU A 382 3.20 4.09 12.66
C GLU A 382 3.20 5.62 12.50
N ASN A 383 2.07 6.20 12.07
CA ASN A 383 1.95 7.66 11.94
C ASN A 383 1.77 8.41 13.29
N ARG A 384 1.69 7.70 14.41
CA ARG A 384 1.51 8.26 15.76
C ARG A 384 2.75 8.18 16.64
N GLU A 385 3.71 7.34 16.26
CA GLU A 385 5.06 7.29 16.85
C GLU A 385 6.00 8.27 16.12
#